data_2f387bae17a94f2f6fc2d5c41bcbc785
#
_entry.id   2f387bae17a94f2f6fc2d5c41bcbc785
#
_cell.length_a   1.000
_cell.length_b   1.000
_cell.length_c   1.000
_cell.angle_alpha   90.00
_cell.angle_beta   90.00
_cell.angle_gamma   90.00
#
_symmetry.space_group_name_H-M   'P 1'
#
loop_
_entity.id
_entity.type
_entity.pdbx_description
1 polymer ?
#
loop_
_entity_poly.entity_id
_entity_poly.type
_entity_poly.pdbx_seq_one_letter_code
_entity_poly.pdbx_strand_id
1 'polypeptide(L)'
;EVKLLNDGEYECVIDDIREKTYGMENKTCLSIQFRIRSDVEQAGKNRIVFETLYKSKETNDYNGKRIGNLLNACGLPVGESKDTISEVCEFCKGAYLLAGIGTRNNEYLGKNENYVKFYGKTKNASKASTLVNEPKQEEEISDDMLPF
;
A
#
# COMPACT_ATOMS: atom_id res chain seq x y z
N GLU A 1 -21.74 9.45 9.73
CA GLU A 1 -21.57 8.68 8.48
C GLU A 1 -20.30 9.09 7.77
N VAL A 2 -19.54 8.10 7.30
CA VAL A 2 -18.27 8.35 6.66
C VAL A 2 -18.47 8.57 5.16
N LYS A 3 -18.00 9.71 4.67
CA LYS A 3 -18.11 10.02 3.26
C LYS A 3 -17.03 9.26 2.48
N LEU A 4 -17.41 8.70 1.34
CA LEU A 4 -16.47 8.00 0.49
C LEU A 4 -15.45 8.96 -0.12
N LEU A 5 -14.25 8.44 -0.37
CA LEU A 5 -13.22 9.20 -1.07
C LEU A 5 -13.58 9.30 -2.54
N ASN A 6 -13.23 10.41 -3.16
CA ASN A 6 -13.37 10.56 -4.60
C ASN A 6 -12.38 9.62 -5.30
N ASP A 7 -12.76 9.15 -6.48
CA ASP A 7 -11.84 8.36 -7.29
C ASP A 7 -10.59 9.16 -7.60
N GLY A 8 -9.44 8.52 -7.53
CA GLY A 8 -8.19 9.19 -7.83
C GLY A 8 -7.01 8.44 -7.25
N GLU A 9 -5.85 9.07 -7.39
CA GLU A 9 -4.60 8.52 -6.86
C GLU A 9 -4.26 9.21 -5.56
N TYR A 10 -3.88 8.40 -4.58
CA TYR A 10 -3.57 8.90 -3.24
C TYR A 10 -2.23 8.34 -2.78
N GLU A 11 -1.42 9.19 -2.17
CA GLU A 11 -0.19 8.74 -1.53
C GLU A 11 -0.57 8.04 -0.23
N CYS A 12 -0.10 6.82 -0.08
CA CYS A 12 -0.47 5.98 1.06
C CYS A 12 0.74 5.37 1.73
N VAL A 13 0.53 4.93 2.96
CA VAL A 13 1.48 4.09 3.68
C VAL A 13 0.76 2.81 4.03
N ILE A 14 1.45 1.69 3.92
CA ILE A 14 0.86 0.41 4.34
C ILE A 14 0.98 0.32 5.85
N ASP A 15 -0.15 0.55 6.51
CA ASP A 15 -0.24 0.54 7.96
C ASP A 15 -0.09 -0.86 8.52
N ASP A 16 -0.69 -1.83 7.81
CA ASP A 16 -0.64 -3.22 8.22
C ASP A 16 -0.86 -4.11 7.00
N ILE A 17 -0.21 -5.26 7.01
CA ILE A 17 -0.38 -6.28 5.97
C ILE A 17 -0.07 -7.62 6.61
N ARG A 18 -1.05 -8.53 6.54
CA ARG A 18 -0.89 -9.84 7.17
C ARG A 18 -1.81 -10.87 6.54
N GLU A 19 -1.43 -12.12 6.66
CA GLU A 19 -2.34 -13.20 6.30
C GLU A 19 -3.32 -13.45 7.44
N LYS A 20 -4.57 -13.70 7.06
CA LYS A 20 -5.63 -14.03 8.01
C LYS A 20 -6.31 -15.32 7.55
N THR A 21 -6.86 -16.05 8.49
CA THR A 21 -7.70 -17.20 8.16
C THR A 21 -9.16 -16.77 8.18
N TYR A 22 -9.95 -17.44 7.39
CA TYR A 22 -11.39 -17.17 7.33
C TYR A 22 -12.14 -18.44 6.96
N GLY A 23 -13.42 -18.45 7.28
CA GLY A 23 -14.30 -19.55 6.94
C GLY A 23 -14.06 -20.77 7.76
N MET A 24 -14.91 -21.80 7.56
CA MET A 24 -14.84 -23.01 8.33
C MET A 24 -13.68 -23.91 7.95
N GLU A 25 -13.15 -23.73 6.73
CA GLU A 25 -12.04 -24.52 6.23
C GLU A 25 -10.68 -23.90 6.52
N ASN A 26 -10.66 -22.82 7.29
CA ASN A 26 -9.43 -22.12 7.65
C ASN A 26 -8.61 -21.70 6.44
N LYS A 27 -9.32 -21.18 5.43
CA LYS A 27 -8.66 -20.62 4.25
C LYS A 27 -7.93 -19.35 4.63
N THR A 28 -6.88 -19.02 3.89
CA THR A 28 -6.11 -17.81 4.16
C THR A 28 -6.37 -16.74 3.12
N CYS A 29 -6.23 -15.50 3.54
CA CYS A 29 -6.29 -14.35 2.67
C CYS A 29 -5.29 -13.32 3.17
N LEU A 30 -4.93 -12.38 2.29
CA LEU A 30 -3.99 -11.32 2.63
C LEU A 30 -4.78 -10.04 2.89
N SER A 31 -4.69 -9.54 4.11
CA SER A 31 -5.39 -8.33 4.52
C SER A 31 -4.41 -7.16 4.55
N ILE A 32 -4.74 -6.08 3.85
CA ILE A 32 -3.88 -4.92 3.71
C ILE A 32 -4.64 -3.68 4.14
N GLN A 33 -4.01 -2.83 4.95
CA GLN A 33 -4.56 -1.55 5.35
C GLN A 33 -3.70 -0.44 4.75
N PHE A 34 -4.31 0.36 3.89
CA PHE A 34 -3.67 1.52 3.28
C PHE A 34 -4.15 2.77 3.99
N ARG A 35 -3.22 3.49 4.62
CA ARG A 35 -3.56 4.77 5.25
C ARG A 35 -3.15 5.90 4.31
N ILE A 36 -4.07 6.82 4.07
CA ILE A 36 -3.77 7.99 3.26
C ILE A 36 -2.86 8.90 4.07
N ARG A 37 -1.69 9.23 3.49
CA ARG A 37 -0.65 9.95 4.20
C ARG A 37 -1.10 11.36 4.54
N SER A 38 -0.80 11.79 5.77
CA SER A 38 -1.11 13.13 6.23
C SER A 38 0.04 14.10 5.99
N ASP A 39 1.21 13.59 5.60
CA ASP A 39 2.36 14.43 5.33
C ASP A 39 2.42 14.91 3.87
N VAL A 40 1.43 14.52 3.07
CA VAL A 40 1.29 14.96 1.69
C VAL A 40 -0.01 15.74 1.58
N GLU A 41 0.03 16.86 0.87
CA GLU A 41 -1.18 17.66 0.71
C GLU A 41 -2.13 16.95 -0.24
N GLN A 42 -3.22 16.43 0.30
CA GLN A 42 -4.21 15.67 -0.46
C GLN A 42 -5.45 15.49 0.41
N ALA A 43 -6.54 15.05 -0.24
CA ALA A 43 -7.78 14.78 0.47
C ALA A 43 -7.67 13.49 1.26
N GLY A 44 -8.51 13.33 2.26
CA GLY A 44 -8.68 12.07 2.98
C GLY A 44 -7.56 11.70 3.92
N LYS A 45 -6.76 12.66 4.35
CA LYS A 45 -5.62 12.38 5.23
C LYS A 45 -6.03 11.48 6.40
N ASN A 46 -5.21 10.48 6.67
CA ASN A 46 -5.36 9.52 7.76
C ASN A 46 -6.53 8.55 7.60
N ARG A 47 -7.24 8.60 6.48
CA ARG A 47 -8.28 7.61 6.22
C ARG A 47 -7.63 6.29 5.81
N ILE A 48 -8.30 5.19 6.16
CA ILE A 48 -7.80 3.85 5.86
C ILE A 48 -8.70 3.22 4.81
N VAL A 49 -8.07 2.66 3.78
CA VAL A 49 -8.75 1.86 2.77
C VAL A 49 -8.26 0.43 2.94
N PHE A 50 -9.18 -0.49 3.03
CA PHE A 50 -8.86 -1.90 3.25
C PHE A 50 -8.87 -2.66 1.94
N GLU A 51 -7.98 -3.62 1.81
CA GLU A 51 -7.99 -4.54 0.69
C GLU A 51 -7.77 -5.95 1.19
N THR A 52 -8.51 -6.89 0.63
CA THR A 52 -8.32 -8.31 0.94
C THR A 52 -8.06 -9.04 -0.36
N LEU A 53 -6.94 -9.76 -0.42
CA LEU A 53 -6.60 -10.57 -1.58
C LEU A 53 -6.82 -12.03 -1.22
N TYR A 54 -7.63 -12.71 -2.04
CA TYR A 54 -7.97 -14.11 -1.82
C TYR A 54 -7.15 -15.00 -2.73
N LYS A 55 -6.89 -16.21 -2.27
CA LYS A 55 -6.22 -17.21 -3.12
C LYS A 55 -7.17 -17.73 -4.16
N SER A 56 -6.65 -18.06 -5.33
CA SER A 56 -7.41 -18.70 -6.38
C SER A 56 -7.85 -20.08 -5.91
N LYS A 57 -9.10 -20.44 -6.20
CA LYS A 57 -9.61 -21.77 -5.87
C LYS A 57 -8.91 -22.85 -6.67
N GLU A 58 -8.41 -22.51 -7.85
CA GLU A 58 -7.79 -23.49 -8.73
C GLU A 58 -6.35 -23.79 -8.33
N THR A 59 -5.59 -22.77 -7.98
CA THR A 59 -4.17 -22.93 -7.68
C THR A 59 -3.85 -22.89 -6.20
N ASN A 60 -4.79 -22.40 -5.40
CA ASN A 60 -4.60 -22.16 -3.97
C ASN A 60 -3.44 -21.19 -3.71
N ASP A 61 -3.23 -20.26 -4.64
CA ASP A 61 -2.20 -19.24 -4.54
C ASP A 61 -2.78 -17.87 -4.78
N TYR A 62 -2.09 -16.86 -4.26
CA TYR A 62 -2.43 -15.48 -4.55
C TYR A 62 -2.08 -15.15 -5.99
N ASN A 63 -2.73 -14.12 -6.53
CA ASN A 63 -2.40 -13.65 -7.87
C ASN A 63 -1.00 -13.08 -7.88
N GLY A 64 -0.08 -13.77 -8.56
CA GLY A 64 1.33 -13.39 -8.56
C GLY A 64 1.57 -12.02 -9.18
N LYS A 65 0.78 -11.66 -10.19
CA LYS A 65 0.93 -10.35 -10.81
C LYS A 65 0.54 -9.24 -9.85
N ARG A 66 -0.54 -9.45 -9.10
CA ARG A 66 -1.00 -8.46 -8.11
C ARG A 66 0.03 -8.29 -7.01
N ILE A 67 0.54 -9.40 -6.49
CA ILE A 67 1.58 -9.37 -5.46
C ILE A 67 2.85 -8.71 -5.99
N GLY A 68 3.25 -9.03 -7.21
CA GLY A 68 4.43 -8.42 -7.83
C GLY A 68 4.27 -6.93 -8.00
N ASN A 69 3.09 -6.47 -8.43
CA ASN A 69 2.82 -5.05 -8.56
C ASN A 69 2.90 -4.35 -7.22
N LEU A 70 2.38 -4.99 -6.17
CA LEU A 70 2.45 -4.43 -4.82
C LEU A 70 3.89 -4.29 -4.35
N LEU A 71 4.70 -5.33 -4.55
CA LEU A 71 6.10 -5.30 -4.15
C LEU A 71 6.86 -4.20 -4.88
N ASN A 72 6.66 -4.09 -6.20
CA ASN A 72 7.33 -3.06 -6.99
C ASN A 72 6.89 -1.66 -6.56
N ALA A 73 5.61 -1.49 -6.25
CA ALA A 73 5.09 -0.21 -5.76
C ALA A 73 5.73 0.16 -4.44
N CYS A 74 6.00 -0.83 -3.59
CA CYS A 74 6.61 -0.61 -2.29
C CYS A 74 8.13 -0.45 -2.36
N GLY A 75 8.72 -0.57 -3.55
CA GLY A 75 10.12 -0.27 -3.75
C GLY A 75 11.00 -1.44 -4.14
N LEU A 76 10.45 -2.64 -4.29
CA LEU A 76 11.25 -3.77 -4.73
C LEU A 76 11.59 -3.59 -6.21
N PRO A 77 12.87 -3.73 -6.59
CA PRO A 77 13.24 -3.56 -8.00
C PRO A 77 12.53 -4.55 -8.91
N VAL A 78 12.24 -4.11 -10.13
CA VAL A 78 11.60 -4.96 -11.12
C VAL A 78 12.52 -6.15 -11.40
N GLY A 79 11.92 -7.35 -11.43
CA GLY A 79 12.67 -8.58 -11.65
C GLY A 79 13.03 -9.30 -10.36
N GLU A 80 12.87 -8.65 -9.22
CA GLU A 80 13.07 -9.30 -7.93
C GLU A 80 11.73 -9.74 -7.35
N SER A 81 11.77 -10.72 -6.49
CA SER A 81 10.56 -11.24 -5.86
C SER A 81 10.88 -11.72 -4.45
N LYS A 82 9.82 -12.01 -3.70
CA LYS A 82 9.93 -12.59 -2.38
C LYS A 82 9.40 -14.01 -2.44
N ASP A 83 10.05 -14.92 -1.71
CA ASP A 83 9.74 -16.34 -1.79
C ASP A 83 8.49 -16.72 -1.01
N THR A 84 8.22 -16.03 0.09
CA THR A 84 7.10 -16.38 0.96
C THR A 84 6.22 -15.17 1.19
N ILE A 85 4.96 -15.45 1.54
CA ILE A 85 4.02 -14.36 1.83
C ILE A 85 4.44 -13.61 3.10
N SER A 86 5.10 -14.30 4.02
CA SER A 86 5.63 -13.66 5.22
C SER A 86 6.66 -12.59 4.86
N GLU A 87 7.52 -12.90 3.89
CA GLU A 87 8.51 -11.92 3.43
C GLU A 87 7.86 -10.75 2.70
N VAL A 88 6.77 -11.02 1.96
CA VAL A 88 6.01 -9.95 1.31
C VAL A 88 5.46 -9.00 2.38
N CYS A 89 4.89 -9.55 3.45
CA CYS A 89 4.33 -8.74 4.52
C CYS A 89 5.41 -7.90 5.20
N GLU A 90 6.55 -8.50 5.48
CA GLU A 90 7.64 -7.76 6.12
C GLU A 90 8.15 -6.63 5.26
N PHE A 91 8.28 -6.89 3.96
CA PHE A 91 8.80 -5.89 3.04
C PHE A 91 7.84 -4.71 2.88
N CYS A 92 6.55 -5.00 2.80
CA CYS A 92 5.54 -4.00 2.48
C CYS A 92 5.08 -3.19 3.68
N LYS A 93 5.16 -3.74 4.88
CA LYS A 93 4.66 -3.03 6.05
C LYS A 93 5.46 -1.75 6.28
N GLY A 94 4.75 -0.64 6.39
CA GLY A 94 5.36 0.67 6.57
C GLY A 94 5.84 1.32 5.28
N ALA A 95 5.68 0.66 4.14
CA ALA A 95 6.15 1.19 2.88
C ALA A 95 5.21 2.27 2.35
N TYR A 96 5.78 3.24 1.66
CA TYR A 96 5.03 4.28 0.98
C TYR A 96 4.78 3.88 -0.46
N LEU A 97 3.57 4.12 -0.94
CA LEU A 97 3.21 3.82 -2.31
C LEU A 97 2.06 4.71 -2.74
N LEU A 98 1.79 4.70 -4.04
CA LEU A 98 0.64 5.37 -4.60
C LEU A 98 -0.46 4.33 -4.78
N ALA A 99 -1.67 4.65 -4.36
CA ALA A 99 -2.81 3.75 -4.53
C ALA A 99 -3.87 4.43 -5.37
N GLY A 100 -4.31 3.75 -6.42
CA GLY A 100 -5.46 4.21 -7.19
C GLY A 100 -6.71 3.74 -6.47
N ILE A 101 -7.52 4.69 -6.03
CA ILE A 101 -8.73 4.41 -5.25
C ILE A 101 -9.95 4.62 -6.13
N GLY A 102 -10.87 3.66 -6.07
CA GLY A 102 -12.14 3.76 -6.77
C GLY A 102 -13.29 3.49 -5.84
N THR A 103 -14.48 3.51 -6.40
CA THR A 103 -15.71 3.25 -5.65
C THR A 103 -16.46 2.14 -6.35
N ARG A 104 -16.94 1.17 -5.58
CA ARG A 104 -17.73 0.07 -6.11
C ARG A 104 -18.87 -0.23 -5.16
N ASN A 105 -19.90 -0.89 -5.70
CA ASN A 105 -21.03 -1.31 -4.89
C ASN A 105 -20.70 -2.65 -4.23
N ASN A 106 -20.83 -2.70 -2.92
CA ASN A 106 -20.69 -3.94 -2.18
C ASN A 106 -22.08 -4.49 -1.94
N GLU A 107 -22.51 -5.42 -2.78
CA GLU A 107 -23.87 -5.96 -2.69
C GLU A 107 -24.13 -6.68 -1.39
N TYR A 108 -23.08 -7.29 -0.85
CA TYR A 108 -23.20 -8.02 0.40
C TYR A 108 -23.57 -7.09 1.56
N LEU A 109 -22.99 -5.89 1.58
CA LEU A 109 -23.28 -4.90 2.61
C LEU A 109 -24.39 -3.94 2.21
N GLY A 110 -24.80 -3.96 0.94
CA GLY A 110 -25.83 -3.07 0.44
C GLY A 110 -25.43 -1.62 0.37
N LYS A 111 -24.15 -1.34 0.21
CA LYS A 111 -23.66 0.03 0.14
C LYS A 111 -22.39 0.11 -0.70
N ASN A 112 -22.04 1.33 -1.10
CA ASN A 112 -20.82 1.58 -1.83
C ASN A 112 -19.63 1.62 -0.88
N GLU A 113 -18.46 1.26 -1.41
CA GLU A 113 -17.23 1.29 -0.65
C GLU A 113 -16.08 1.71 -1.55
N ASN A 114 -15.03 2.27 -0.94
CA ASN A 114 -13.80 2.51 -1.65
C ASN A 114 -13.00 1.21 -1.75
N TYR A 115 -12.23 1.09 -2.83
CA TYR A 115 -11.36 -0.06 -3.00
C TYR A 115 -10.10 0.37 -3.75
N VAL A 116 -9.06 -0.47 -3.68
CA VAL A 116 -7.79 -0.17 -4.34
C VAL A 116 -7.81 -0.79 -5.72
N LYS A 117 -7.71 0.08 -6.74
CA LYS A 117 -7.74 -0.35 -8.14
C LYS A 117 -6.38 -0.84 -8.61
N PHE A 118 -5.32 -0.11 -8.23
CA PHE A 118 -3.97 -0.44 -8.66
C PHE A 118 -2.97 0.17 -7.68
N TYR A 119 -1.73 -0.31 -7.78
CA TYR A 119 -0.63 0.20 -6.98
C TYR A 119 0.37 0.89 -7.89
N GLY A 120 1.00 1.95 -7.40
CA GLY A 120 2.05 2.66 -8.12
C GLY A 120 3.13 3.10 -7.15
N LYS A 121 4.25 3.53 -7.72
CA LYS A 121 5.35 4.02 -6.90
C LYS A 121 5.01 5.39 -6.35
N THR A 122 5.40 5.62 -5.10
CA THR A 122 5.15 6.91 -4.47
C THR A 122 5.91 8.00 -5.21
N LYS A 123 5.27 9.17 -5.30
CA LYS A 123 5.90 10.38 -5.83
C LYS A 123 6.49 11.20 -4.70
N ASN A 124 6.25 10.79 -3.46
CA ASN A 124 6.71 11.47 -2.25
C ASN A 124 7.31 10.43 -1.32
N ALA A 125 8.53 10.00 -1.65
CA ALA A 125 9.14 8.84 -1.00
C ALA A 125 9.29 9.00 0.51
N SER A 126 9.46 10.24 0.98
CA SER A 126 9.70 10.45 2.38
C SER A 126 9.40 11.90 2.72
N LYS A 127 8.74 12.12 3.86
CA LYS A 127 8.56 13.50 4.31
C LYS A 127 9.87 14.12 4.74
N ALA A 128 10.87 13.31 5.10
CA ALA A 128 12.18 13.81 5.44
C ALA A 128 12.84 14.46 4.24
N SER A 129 12.47 14.06 3.05
CA SER A 129 13.03 14.66 1.84
C SER A 129 12.44 16.04 1.57
N THR A 130 11.45 16.41 2.30
CA THR A 130 10.82 17.72 2.14
C THR A 130 11.29 18.72 3.17
N LEU A 131 12.13 18.32 4.08
CA LEU A 131 12.55 19.16 5.22
C LEU A 131 13.92 19.65 5.13
N VAL A 132 13.91 18.69 5.36
CA VAL A 132 14.54 18.37 5.25
C VAL A 132 15.16 18.19 5.00
N ASN A 133 15.34 18.21 5.30
CA ASN A 133 15.58 17.84 4.95
C ASN A 133 16.00 17.67 4.68
N GLU A 134 16.43 17.71 4.94
CA GLU A 134 16.63 17.57 4.70
C GLU A 134 17.13 17.39 4.26
N PRO A 135 17.88 17.87 4.20
CA PRO A 135 18.22 17.63 3.76
C PRO A 135 18.82 17.24 3.54
N LYS A 136 19.12 17.25 3.40
CA LYS A 136 19.43 16.85 3.17
C LYS A 136 19.80 16.45 2.84
N GLN A 137 20.16 16.69 2.88
CA GLN A 137 20.51 16.37 2.55
C GLN A 137 20.85 15.91 2.40
N GLU A 138 21.00 16.11 2.23
CA GLU A 138 21.37 15.80 2.04
C GLU A 138 21.77 15.40 1.91
N GLU A 139 21.96 15.69 1.81
CA GLU A 139 22.34 15.49 1.61
C GLU A 139 22.75 15.23 1.56
N GLU A 140 22.92 15.52 1.39
CA GLU A 140 23.25 15.47 1.26
C GLU A 140 23.72 15.26 1.53
N ILE A 141 24.05 15.54 1.42
CA ILE A 141 24.38 15.55 1.60
C ILE A 141 25.10 15.30 1.90
N SER A 142 25.08 15.74 1.73
CA SER A 142 25.44 15.70 1.84
C SER A 142 26.00 15.61 2.35
N ASP A 143 26.02 15.85 1.98
CA ASP A 143 26.34 15.91 2.28
C ASP A 143 26.68 15.88 2.68
N ASP A 144 26.95 16.15 2.55
CA ASP A 144 26.92 16.32 2.75
C ASP A 144 26.99 16.34 3.30
N MET A 145 27.30 16.40 3.04
CA MET A 145 26.90 16.61 3.36
C MET A 145 26.96 16.40 3.94
N LEU A 146 27.31 16.52 3.92
CA LEU A 146 26.98 16.50 4.31
C LEU A 146 27.30 16.23 4.71
N PRO A 147 27.79 16.59 4.51
CA PRO A 147 27.44 16.44 4.77
C PRO A 147 27.45 16.11 5.17
N PHE A 148 27.78 16.47 5.27
CA PHE A 148 27.11 16.22 5.37
C PHE A 148 27.19 16.00 5.68
#